data_f11bbf6e76a520a44a85acd4c9adbc0c
#
_entry.id   f11bbf6e76a520a44a85acd4c9adbc0c
#
_cell.length_a   1.000
_cell.length_b   1.000
_cell.length_c   1.000
_cell.angle_alpha   90.00
_cell.angle_beta   90.00
_cell.angle_gamma   90.00
#
_symmetry.space_group_name_H-M   'P 1'
#
loop_
_entity.id
_entity.type
_entity.pdbx_description
1 polymer ?
#
loop_
_entity_poly.entity_id
_entity_poly.type
_entity_poly.pdbx_seq_one_letter_code
_entity_poly.pdbx_strand_id
1 'polypeptide(L)'
;EMTPDIFACILQYPNASGNVEDYRTFVEKAHAANCKVAVAADILSLALLTPPGEWGADIVFGTTQRLGTPMFYGGPSAGYFATRDEYKRNIPGRIIGWSKDKYGKLCYRMALQTREQHIKREKATSNICTAQALLATMAGFYAVYHGPEGIRTIAERIHSIAAYLEKNINKLGYKQVNEQYFDTLRFALPDTVSAQQIRTIALSKEVNLRYFHNGDVGMSIDETTDVSAANILLSIFAIAAGKDWTKAEDIPVNSTISKALKRQSSYLTHEVFNKYHTETEMMRYIKRLDRKDISLAHSMISLGSCTMKLNAAAEMLPLSRPEFMCMHPLVPEDQAEGYRELINNLSEELKVITGFAGVSLQPNSGAAGEYTGLRVIRAYLENIGQGHRNKILIPASAHGTNPASAIQAGFTTVTCACDAQGNVDMDDLRAKAEENKDDLAALMITYPSTHGIFETEIVEICRIIHECGA
;
A
#
# COMPACT_ATOMS: atom_id res chain seq x y z
N GLU A 1 9.06 21.51 -18.93
CA GLU A 1 8.71 22.92 -18.61
C GLU A 1 7.51 22.92 -17.67
N MET A 2 7.58 23.74 -16.61
CA MET A 2 6.44 23.92 -15.70
C MET A 2 5.56 25.02 -16.24
N THR A 3 4.36 24.66 -16.67
CA THR A 3 3.35 25.61 -17.14
C THR A 3 2.44 26.04 -15.97
N PRO A 4 1.77 27.19 -16.03
CA PRO A 4 0.96 27.71 -14.90
C PRO A 4 -0.25 26.83 -14.50
N ASP A 5 -0.64 25.91 -15.35
CA ASP A 5 -1.72 24.95 -15.11
C ASP A 5 -1.26 23.69 -14.36
N ILE A 6 0.05 23.49 -14.18
CA ILE A 6 0.60 22.40 -13.37
C ILE A 6 0.57 22.79 -11.90
N PHE A 7 -0.29 22.16 -11.11
CA PHE A 7 -0.42 22.45 -9.68
C PHE A 7 0.43 21.52 -8.79
N ALA A 8 0.83 20.34 -9.29
CA ALA A 8 1.63 19.37 -8.54
C ALA A 8 2.44 18.46 -9.46
N CYS A 9 3.54 17.93 -8.93
CA CYS A 9 4.32 16.87 -9.56
C CYS A 9 4.58 15.73 -8.57
N ILE A 10 4.79 14.53 -9.11
CA ILE A 10 5.13 13.32 -8.35
C ILE A 10 6.50 12.84 -8.78
N LEU A 11 7.41 12.69 -7.82
CA LEU A 11 8.74 12.12 -8.01
C LEU A 11 8.83 10.76 -7.32
N GLN A 12 9.71 9.89 -7.79
CA GLN A 12 10.03 8.63 -7.13
C GLN A 12 11.50 8.65 -6.67
N TYR A 13 11.75 8.20 -5.42
CA TYR A 13 13.06 8.27 -4.78
C TYR A 13 13.36 7.00 -3.94
N PRO A 14 14.32 6.14 -4.36
CA PRO A 14 14.97 6.09 -5.68
C PRO A 14 13.96 5.88 -6.81
N ASN A 15 14.31 6.22 -8.04
CA ASN A 15 13.42 6.02 -9.18
C ASN A 15 13.34 4.54 -9.62
N ALA A 16 12.44 4.23 -10.57
CA ALA A 16 12.19 2.87 -11.03
C ALA A 16 13.39 2.20 -11.71
N SER A 17 14.41 2.95 -12.11
CA SER A 17 15.65 2.42 -12.68
C SER A 17 16.79 2.33 -11.64
N GLY A 18 16.50 2.67 -10.39
CA GLY A 18 17.45 2.66 -9.28
C GLY A 18 18.22 3.97 -9.08
N ASN A 19 18.03 4.99 -9.93
CA ASN A 19 18.74 6.27 -9.75
C ASN A 19 18.31 6.99 -8.48
N VAL A 20 19.29 7.52 -7.77
CA VAL A 20 19.13 8.46 -6.67
C VAL A 20 19.58 9.83 -7.15
N GLU A 21 18.67 10.76 -7.32
CA GLU A 21 18.95 12.07 -7.85
C GLU A 21 18.83 13.16 -6.78
N ASP A 22 19.56 14.25 -6.94
CA ASP A 22 19.44 15.43 -6.10
C ASP A 22 18.32 16.34 -6.61
N TYR A 23 17.15 16.23 -6.01
CA TYR A 23 15.96 16.97 -6.43
C TYR A 23 15.85 18.39 -5.83
N ARG A 24 16.83 18.89 -5.04
CA ARG A 24 16.74 20.21 -4.39
C ARG A 24 16.44 21.33 -5.35
N THR A 25 17.24 21.48 -6.40
CA THR A 25 17.04 22.50 -7.42
C THR A 25 15.71 22.34 -8.18
N PHE A 26 15.25 21.11 -8.40
CA PHE A 26 13.97 20.84 -9.02
C PHE A 26 12.82 21.33 -8.12
N VAL A 27 12.87 21.03 -6.83
CA VAL A 27 11.84 21.43 -5.86
C VAL A 27 11.78 22.95 -5.73
N GLU A 28 12.92 23.63 -5.67
CA GLU A 28 12.98 25.11 -5.66
C GLU A 28 12.28 25.71 -6.89
N LYS A 29 12.54 25.18 -8.08
CA LYS A 29 11.89 25.61 -9.32
C LYS A 29 10.39 25.31 -9.34
N ALA A 30 9.98 24.13 -8.83
CA ALA A 30 8.57 23.76 -8.72
C ALA A 30 7.82 24.73 -7.81
N HIS A 31 8.37 25.01 -6.63
CA HIS A 31 7.77 25.96 -5.69
C HIS A 31 7.72 27.39 -6.25
N ALA A 32 8.76 27.83 -6.97
CA ALA A 32 8.75 29.13 -7.64
C ALA A 32 7.61 29.25 -8.70
N ALA A 33 7.18 28.13 -9.27
CA ALA A 33 6.04 28.03 -10.18
C ALA A 33 4.71 27.70 -9.46
N ASN A 34 4.63 27.79 -8.13
CA ASN A 34 3.49 27.38 -7.30
C ASN A 34 3.06 25.90 -7.47
N CYS A 35 3.95 25.06 -7.94
CA CYS A 35 3.71 23.63 -8.10
C CYS A 35 4.12 22.86 -6.82
N LYS A 36 3.24 22.03 -6.28
CA LYS A 36 3.51 21.18 -5.12
C LYS A 36 4.31 19.96 -5.51
N VAL A 37 5.16 19.47 -4.59
CA VAL A 37 6.03 18.31 -4.84
C VAL A 37 5.67 17.18 -3.90
N ALA A 38 5.18 16.08 -4.47
CA ALA A 38 4.93 14.82 -3.78
C ALA A 38 6.03 13.80 -4.17
N VAL A 39 6.53 13.04 -3.20
CA VAL A 39 7.61 12.08 -3.41
C VAL A 39 7.18 10.70 -2.95
N ALA A 40 7.14 9.76 -3.89
CA ALA A 40 7.03 8.34 -3.59
C ALA A 40 8.44 7.82 -3.20
N ALA A 41 8.65 7.54 -1.91
CA ALA A 41 9.97 7.17 -1.41
C ALA A 41 10.00 5.73 -0.87
N ASP A 42 11.12 5.02 -1.11
CA ASP A 42 11.43 3.78 -0.42
C ASP A 42 11.85 4.10 1.02
N ILE A 43 11.04 3.68 1.98
CA ILE A 43 11.25 4.01 3.39
C ILE A 43 12.58 3.48 3.95
N LEU A 44 13.08 2.33 3.48
CA LEU A 44 14.34 1.76 3.96
C LEU A 44 15.55 2.55 3.42
N SER A 45 15.48 3.00 2.18
CA SER A 45 16.54 3.83 1.59
C SER A 45 16.79 5.11 2.39
N LEU A 46 15.73 5.65 3.03
CA LEU A 46 15.82 6.85 3.86
C LEU A 46 16.62 6.66 5.16
N ALA A 47 17.01 5.43 5.50
CA ALA A 47 17.99 5.21 6.57
C ALA A 47 19.39 5.73 6.18
N LEU A 48 19.72 5.75 4.88
CA LEU A 48 21.01 6.18 4.33
C LEU A 48 20.92 7.48 3.51
N LEU A 49 19.79 7.73 2.86
CA LEU A 49 19.58 8.87 1.96
C LEU A 49 18.90 10.04 2.67
N THR A 50 19.23 11.25 2.27
CA THR A 50 18.59 12.46 2.77
C THR A 50 17.08 12.40 2.53
N PRO A 51 16.23 12.52 3.59
CA PRO A 51 14.79 12.40 3.43
C PRO A 51 14.20 13.54 2.60
N PRO A 52 13.16 13.27 1.78
CA PRO A 52 12.57 14.28 0.91
C PRO A 52 12.04 15.52 1.62
N GLY A 53 11.56 15.39 2.85
CA GLY A 53 11.14 16.54 3.64
C GLY A 53 12.25 17.54 3.94
N GLU A 54 13.51 17.10 4.02
CA GLU A 54 14.66 17.96 4.31
C GLU A 54 15.12 18.79 3.09
N TRP A 55 14.81 18.33 1.89
CA TRP A 55 15.07 19.11 0.66
C TRP A 55 13.79 19.74 0.06
N GLY A 56 12.73 19.84 0.88
CA GLY A 56 11.60 20.69 0.59
C GLY A 56 10.35 20.03 0.03
N ALA A 57 10.28 18.70 -0.10
CA ALA A 57 9.05 18.04 -0.52
C ALA A 57 7.84 18.43 0.35
N ASP A 58 6.69 18.61 -0.28
CA ASP A 58 5.44 18.95 0.41
C ASP A 58 4.78 17.70 1.01
N ILE A 59 4.88 16.59 0.29
CA ILE A 59 4.29 15.29 0.66
C ILE A 59 5.33 14.20 0.40
N VAL A 60 5.41 13.23 1.31
CA VAL A 60 6.20 12.01 1.14
C VAL A 60 5.29 10.81 1.45
N PHE A 61 5.23 9.85 0.56
CA PHE A 61 4.40 8.67 0.72
C PHE A 61 5.08 7.43 0.16
N GLY A 62 4.58 6.27 0.52
CA GLY A 62 5.10 5.00 0.04
C GLY A 62 4.53 3.81 0.77
N THR A 63 5.11 2.66 0.56
CA THR A 63 4.77 1.43 1.28
C THR A 63 5.73 1.18 2.44
N THR A 64 5.22 0.56 3.51
CA THR A 64 6.03 0.08 4.63
C THR A 64 6.49 -1.37 4.43
N GLN A 65 6.32 -1.95 3.25
CA GLN A 65 6.65 -3.35 2.97
C GLN A 65 8.09 -3.72 3.36
N ARG A 66 9.05 -2.82 3.15
CA ARG A 66 10.47 -2.98 3.54
C ARG A 66 10.70 -3.13 5.05
N LEU A 67 9.66 -2.92 5.85
CA LEU A 67 9.69 -3.07 7.32
C LEU A 67 8.99 -4.36 7.76
N GLY A 68 9.47 -5.50 7.26
CA GLY A 68 9.09 -6.82 7.71
C GLY A 68 7.86 -7.45 7.05
N THR A 69 7.32 -6.86 5.99
CA THR A 69 6.18 -7.46 5.26
C THR A 69 6.66 -8.21 4.03
N PRO A 70 6.35 -9.51 3.88
CA PRO A 70 6.67 -10.27 2.69
C PRO A 70 5.97 -9.77 1.43
N MET A 71 6.42 -10.24 0.26
CA MET A 71 5.89 -9.80 -1.04
C MET A 71 4.48 -10.31 -1.34
N PHE A 72 4.14 -11.54 -0.94
CA PHE A 72 2.83 -12.18 -1.13
C PHE A 72 2.19 -11.95 -2.50
N TYR A 73 2.97 -12.08 -3.58
CA TYR A 73 2.49 -11.87 -4.95
C TYR A 73 1.84 -10.48 -5.20
N GLY A 74 2.22 -9.48 -4.40
CA GLY A 74 1.75 -8.11 -4.56
C GLY A 74 1.08 -7.49 -3.35
N GLY A 75 0.97 -8.21 -2.26
CA GLY A 75 0.41 -7.65 -1.05
C GLY A 75 -0.45 -8.60 -0.24
N PRO A 76 -1.09 -8.09 0.82
CA PRO A 76 -1.25 -6.68 1.15
C PRO A 76 0.00 -6.04 1.77
N SER A 77 0.07 -4.72 1.76
CA SER A 77 1.05 -3.93 2.48
C SER A 77 0.41 -2.67 3.08
N ALA A 78 1.02 -2.10 4.12
CA ALA A 78 0.58 -0.82 4.67
C ALA A 78 1.29 0.34 3.95
N GLY A 79 0.57 1.45 3.76
CA GLY A 79 1.13 2.70 3.28
C GLY A 79 1.61 3.59 4.42
N TYR A 80 2.55 4.47 4.14
CA TYR A 80 2.87 5.60 4.99
C TYR A 80 2.64 6.91 4.24
N PHE A 81 2.35 7.96 4.99
CA PHE A 81 2.11 9.29 4.48
C PHE A 81 2.66 10.33 5.45
N ALA A 82 3.49 11.22 4.96
CA ALA A 82 4.06 12.32 5.70
C ALA A 82 3.86 13.64 4.93
N THR A 83 3.59 14.72 5.65
CA THR A 83 3.39 16.03 5.04
C THR A 83 3.78 17.14 6.00
N ARG A 84 3.82 18.37 5.50
CA ARG A 84 4.05 19.57 6.32
C ARG A 84 2.86 19.86 7.22
N ASP A 85 3.10 20.54 8.34
CA ASP A 85 2.07 20.86 9.33
C ASP A 85 0.90 21.68 8.73
N GLU A 86 1.17 22.51 7.76
CA GLU A 86 0.14 23.31 7.07
C GLU A 86 -0.96 22.47 6.41
N TYR A 87 -0.64 21.24 5.95
CA TYR A 87 -1.59 20.34 5.29
C TYR A 87 -2.32 19.38 6.23
N LYS A 88 -2.05 19.38 7.53
CA LYS A 88 -2.61 18.41 8.49
C LYS A 88 -4.15 18.31 8.50
N ARG A 89 -4.85 19.37 8.05
CA ARG A 89 -6.32 19.34 7.96
C ARG A 89 -6.85 18.72 6.67
N ASN A 90 -5.99 18.54 5.66
CA ASN A 90 -6.33 18.05 4.33
C ASN A 90 -5.90 16.60 4.09
N ILE A 91 -5.04 16.03 4.95
CA ILE A 91 -4.54 14.68 4.79
C ILE A 91 -5.65 13.63 4.93
N PRO A 92 -5.59 12.51 4.20
CA PRO A 92 -6.40 11.35 4.49
C PRO A 92 -5.99 10.71 5.83
N GLY A 93 -6.86 9.86 6.36
CA GLY A 93 -6.57 9.14 7.60
C GLY A 93 -6.80 9.95 8.88
N ARG A 94 -6.87 9.23 9.98
CA ARG A 94 -7.13 9.78 11.31
C ARG A 94 -5.85 10.23 11.97
N ILE A 95 -5.93 11.32 12.71
CA ILE A 95 -4.82 11.81 13.54
C ILE A 95 -5.18 11.52 14.99
N ILE A 96 -4.30 10.80 15.67
CA ILE A 96 -4.43 10.48 17.10
C ILE A 96 -3.44 11.36 17.88
N GLY A 97 -3.97 12.07 18.87
CA GLY A 97 -3.18 12.97 19.71
C GLY A 97 -3.22 12.56 21.18
N TRP A 98 -2.35 13.17 21.96
CA TRP A 98 -2.34 13.06 23.43
C TRP A 98 -3.37 13.98 24.04
N SER A 99 -4.08 13.48 25.06
CA SER A 99 -5.08 14.22 25.82
C SER A 99 -5.12 13.72 27.28
N LYS A 100 -6.06 14.24 28.03
CA LYS A 100 -6.37 13.72 29.36
C LYS A 100 -7.82 13.25 29.39
N ASP A 101 -8.07 12.16 30.12
CA ASP A 101 -9.41 11.68 30.41
C ASP A 101 -10.08 12.55 31.49
N LYS A 102 -11.33 12.21 31.85
CA LYS A 102 -12.10 12.93 32.89
C LYS A 102 -11.47 12.86 34.30
N TYR A 103 -10.51 11.98 34.51
CA TYR A 103 -9.78 11.82 35.78
C TYR A 103 -8.39 12.46 35.75
N GLY A 104 -8.03 13.15 34.66
CA GLY A 104 -6.73 13.79 34.45
C GLY A 104 -5.60 12.86 34.03
N LYS A 105 -5.89 11.57 33.73
CA LYS A 105 -4.89 10.62 33.24
C LYS A 105 -4.62 10.84 31.76
N LEU A 106 -3.38 10.64 31.35
CA LEU A 106 -2.99 10.68 29.93
C LEU A 106 -3.72 9.60 29.14
N CYS A 107 -4.31 9.99 28.03
CA CYS A 107 -4.99 9.09 27.10
C CYS A 107 -4.77 9.54 25.66
N TYR A 108 -4.95 8.62 24.74
CA TYR A 108 -5.04 8.93 23.32
C TYR A 108 -6.46 9.32 22.95
N ARG A 109 -6.59 10.27 22.04
CA ARG A 109 -7.88 10.62 21.44
C ARG A 109 -7.70 11.04 19.99
N MET A 110 -8.76 10.90 19.22
CA MET A 110 -8.81 11.43 17.87
C MET A 110 -8.68 12.96 17.90
N ALA A 111 -7.67 13.49 17.20
CA ALA A 111 -7.45 14.92 17.04
C ALA A 111 -8.08 15.42 15.74
N LEU A 112 -8.37 16.75 15.67
CA LEU A 112 -8.97 17.39 14.52
C LEU A 112 -10.28 16.73 14.05
N GLN A 113 -11.15 16.35 14.97
CA GLN A 113 -12.38 15.59 14.75
C GLN A 113 -13.34 16.24 13.75
N THR A 114 -13.28 17.55 13.55
CA THR A 114 -14.14 18.28 12.62
C THR A 114 -14.01 17.84 11.17
N ARG A 115 -12.95 17.12 10.80
CA ARG A 115 -12.74 16.56 9.46
C ARG A 115 -13.15 15.08 9.34
N GLU A 116 -13.62 14.49 10.42
CA GLU A 116 -13.97 13.08 10.50
C GLU A 116 -15.44 12.81 10.13
N GLN A 117 -15.73 11.59 9.70
CA GLN A 117 -17.05 11.17 9.23
C GLN A 117 -18.17 11.36 10.26
N HIS A 118 -17.91 11.13 11.54
CA HIS A 118 -18.91 11.27 12.60
C HIS A 118 -19.37 12.73 12.82
N ILE A 119 -18.66 13.72 12.29
CA ILE A 119 -19.03 15.15 12.35
C ILE A 119 -19.40 15.67 10.96
N LYS A 120 -18.53 15.50 9.97
CA LYS A 120 -18.73 16.04 8.62
C LYS A 120 -19.53 15.13 7.70
N ARG A 121 -19.80 13.89 8.11
CA ARG A 121 -20.51 12.88 7.31
C ARG A 121 -19.90 12.80 5.89
N GLU A 122 -20.73 12.99 4.87
CA GLU A 122 -20.33 12.96 3.45
C GLU A 122 -19.26 14.00 3.07
N LYS A 123 -19.14 15.07 3.85
CA LYS A 123 -18.14 16.14 3.61
C LYS A 123 -16.81 15.91 4.34
N ALA A 124 -16.64 14.75 4.95
CA ALA A 124 -15.40 14.44 5.67
C ALA A 124 -14.21 14.33 4.70
N THR A 125 -13.06 14.88 5.10
CA THR A 125 -11.79 14.72 4.37
C THR A 125 -11.11 13.39 4.70
N SER A 126 -11.43 12.81 5.87
CA SER A 126 -10.93 11.49 6.29
C SER A 126 -11.99 10.43 6.05
N ASN A 127 -11.94 9.78 4.91
CA ASN A 127 -12.92 8.77 4.48
C ASN A 127 -12.39 7.32 4.56
N ILE A 128 -11.22 7.13 5.13
CA ILE A 128 -10.62 5.80 5.28
C ILE A 128 -11.32 5.09 6.43
N CYS A 129 -12.12 4.09 6.10
CA CYS A 129 -12.76 3.23 7.08
C CYS A 129 -11.85 2.08 7.48
N THR A 130 -11.39 1.31 6.52
CA THR A 130 -10.52 0.16 6.73
C THR A 130 -9.14 0.47 6.20
N ALA A 131 -8.15 0.43 7.09
CA ALA A 131 -6.74 0.52 6.77
C ALA A 131 -6.06 -0.83 7.04
N GLN A 132 -4.86 -1.02 6.51
CA GLN A 132 -4.03 -2.21 6.75
C GLN A 132 -3.40 -2.14 8.15
N ALA A 133 -4.23 -2.23 9.20
CA ALA A 133 -3.82 -2.02 10.58
C ALA A 133 -2.79 -3.04 11.06
N LEU A 134 -2.97 -4.33 10.74
CA LEU A 134 -2.02 -5.38 11.14
C LEU A 134 -0.64 -5.13 10.54
N LEU A 135 -0.56 -4.87 9.24
CA LEU A 135 0.71 -4.64 8.55
C LEU A 135 1.39 -3.33 9.00
N ALA A 136 0.61 -2.29 9.30
CA ALA A 136 1.12 -1.07 9.90
C ALA A 136 1.70 -1.33 11.30
N THR A 137 1.03 -2.18 12.09
CA THR A 137 1.51 -2.61 13.42
C THR A 137 2.79 -3.44 13.29
N MET A 138 2.87 -4.37 12.34
CA MET A 138 4.08 -5.15 12.05
C MET A 138 5.25 -4.24 11.70
N ALA A 139 5.05 -3.27 10.81
CA ALA A 139 6.08 -2.28 10.46
C ALA A 139 6.54 -1.46 11.68
N GLY A 140 5.59 -1.07 12.55
CA GLY A 140 5.89 -0.41 13.81
C GLY A 140 6.73 -1.28 14.75
N PHE A 141 6.38 -2.55 14.91
CA PHE A 141 7.17 -3.49 15.74
C PHE A 141 8.52 -3.82 15.12
N TYR A 142 8.63 -3.91 13.80
CA TYR A 142 9.92 -4.03 13.12
C TYR A 142 10.84 -2.85 13.48
N ALA A 143 10.31 -1.64 13.40
CA ALA A 143 11.07 -0.44 13.78
C ALA A 143 11.44 -0.41 15.27
N VAL A 144 10.56 -0.89 16.16
CA VAL A 144 10.85 -1.01 17.59
C VAL A 144 11.93 -2.05 17.88
N TYR A 145 11.88 -3.21 17.20
CA TYR A 145 12.82 -4.31 17.41
C TYR A 145 14.22 -3.96 16.92
N HIS A 146 14.34 -3.46 15.68
CA HIS A 146 15.63 -3.14 15.08
C HIS A 146 16.19 -1.80 15.56
N GLY A 147 15.34 -0.84 15.89
CA GLY A 147 15.75 0.51 16.23
C GLY A 147 16.44 1.24 15.08
N PRO A 148 16.91 2.47 15.30
CA PRO A 148 17.57 3.25 14.25
C PRO A 148 18.87 2.60 13.75
N GLU A 149 19.66 2.02 14.64
CA GLU A 149 20.94 1.39 14.29
C GLU A 149 20.73 0.08 13.54
N GLY A 150 19.80 -0.78 13.97
CA GLY A 150 19.50 -2.03 13.26
C GLY A 150 18.96 -1.79 11.84
N ILE A 151 18.06 -0.83 11.65
CA ILE A 151 17.56 -0.45 10.33
C ILE A 151 18.69 0.10 9.45
N ARG A 152 19.56 0.91 10.02
CA ARG A 152 20.76 1.41 9.32
C ARG A 152 21.65 0.25 8.87
N THR A 153 21.97 -0.67 9.77
CA THR A 153 22.80 -1.86 9.47
C THR A 153 22.21 -2.71 8.34
N ILE A 154 20.87 -2.91 8.34
CA ILE A 154 20.17 -3.61 7.27
C ILE A 154 20.35 -2.88 5.93
N ALA A 155 20.12 -1.57 5.92
CA ALA A 155 20.26 -0.76 4.71
C ALA A 155 21.71 -0.70 4.21
N GLU A 156 22.71 -0.59 5.11
CA GLU A 156 24.13 -0.61 4.77
C GLU A 156 24.56 -1.96 4.18
N ARG A 157 24.07 -3.07 4.72
CA ARG A 157 24.33 -4.41 4.16
C ARG A 157 23.79 -4.54 2.74
N ILE A 158 22.54 -4.16 2.51
CA ILE A 158 21.91 -4.18 1.19
C ILE A 158 22.70 -3.35 0.19
N HIS A 159 23.02 -2.10 0.55
CA HIS A 159 23.80 -1.20 -0.29
C HIS A 159 25.22 -1.75 -0.56
N SER A 160 25.86 -2.38 0.43
CA SER A 160 27.20 -2.97 0.28
C SER A 160 27.20 -4.13 -0.71
N ILE A 161 26.16 -4.97 -0.70
CA ILE A 161 26.01 -6.05 -1.68
C ILE A 161 25.82 -5.47 -3.09
N ALA A 162 24.99 -4.43 -3.22
CA ALA A 162 24.83 -3.74 -4.49
C ALA A 162 26.16 -3.14 -5.00
N ALA A 163 26.92 -2.47 -4.13
CA ALA A 163 28.23 -1.90 -4.48
C ALA A 163 29.28 -2.99 -4.84
N TYR A 164 29.23 -4.14 -4.17
CA TYR A 164 30.05 -5.29 -4.51
C TYR A 164 29.74 -5.81 -5.92
N LEU A 165 28.45 -5.99 -6.22
CA LEU A 165 28.00 -6.45 -7.54
C LEU A 165 28.35 -5.45 -8.64
N GLU A 166 28.08 -4.16 -8.44
CA GLU A 166 28.45 -3.10 -9.37
C GLU A 166 29.94 -3.18 -9.74
N LYS A 167 30.81 -3.16 -8.72
CA LYS A 167 32.26 -3.20 -8.90
C LYS A 167 32.72 -4.43 -9.70
N ASN A 168 32.21 -5.62 -9.39
CA ASN A 168 32.66 -6.87 -9.99
C ASN A 168 32.03 -7.12 -11.36
N ILE A 169 30.76 -6.76 -11.58
CA ILE A 169 30.11 -6.85 -12.89
C ILE A 169 30.75 -5.86 -13.87
N ASN A 170 31.09 -4.64 -13.44
CA ASN A 170 31.85 -3.69 -14.27
C ASN A 170 33.22 -4.27 -14.73
N LYS A 171 33.94 -5.01 -13.87
CA LYS A 171 35.19 -5.69 -14.25
C LYS A 171 35.01 -6.76 -15.33
N LEU A 172 33.82 -7.35 -15.42
CA LEU A 172 33.45 -8.30 -16.48
C LEU A 172 33.16 -7.61 -17.82
N GLY A 173 33.18 -6.27 -17.89
CA GLY A 173 32.99 -5.50 -19.11
C GLY A 173 31.57 -4.95 -19.30
N TYR A 174 30.72 -5.10 -18.34
CA TYR A 174 29.40 -4.42 -18.30
C TYR A 174 29.61 -2.98 -17.84
N LYS A 175 28.63 -2.12 -18.11
CA LYS A 175 28.67 -0.72 -17.69
C LYS A 175 27.46 -0.40 -16.82
N GLN A 176 27.70 -0.09 -15.54
CA GLN A 176 26.66 0.45 -14.65
C GLN A 176 26.12 1.76 -15.23
N VAL A 177 24.78 1.88 -15.32
CA VAL A 177 24.08 3.02 -15.92
C VAL A 177 23.73 4.08 -14.89
N ASN A 178 23.22 3.67 -13.73
CA ASN A 178 22.84 4.59 -12.65
C ASN A 178 24.05 4.92 -11.77
N GLU A 179 24.48 6.19 -11.78
CA GLU A 179 25.68 6.66 -11.07
C GLU A 179 25.51 6.66 -9.55
N GLN A 180 24.32 7.01 -9.06
CA GLN A 180 23.96 6.97 -7.65
C GLN A 180 22.77 6.04 -7.47
N TYR A 181 22.85 5.12 -6.56
CA TYR A 181 21.83 4.10 -6.30
C TYR A 181 21.79 3.75 -4.80
N PHE A 182 20.72 3.09 -4.39
CA PHE A 182 20.61 2.47 -3.07
C PHE A 182 20.83 0.96 -3.17
N ASP A 183 19.92 0.25 -3.80
CA ASP A 183 19.87 -1.21 -3.87
C ASP A 183 19.62 -1.75 -5.29
N THR A 184 19.25 -0.88 -6.21
CA THR A 184 18.86 -1.28 -7.57
C THR A 184 19.92 -0.85 -8.57
N LEU A 185 20.43 -1.83 -9.32
CA LEU A 185 21.48 -1.68 -10.31
C LEU A 185 20.91 -1.89 -11.72
N ARG A 186 21.43 -1.13 -12.68
CA ARG A 186 21.13 -1.27 -14.09
C ARG A 186 22.41 -1.29 -14.89
N PHE A 187 22.57 -2.29 -15.75
CA PHE A 187 23.77 -2.49 -16.57
C PHE A 187 23.44 -2.43 -18.06
N ALA A 188 24.18 -1.62 -18.79
CA ALA A 188 24.32 -1.74 -20.23
C ALA A 188 25.23 -2.92 -20.55
N LEU A 189 24.86 -3.70 -21.56
CA LEU A 189 25.57 -4.90 -21.95
C LEU A 189 26.68 -4.59 -22.97
N PRO A 190 27.81 -5.30 -22.92
CA PRO A 190 28.80 -5.24 -24.01
C PRO A 190 28.24 -5.89 -25.28
N ASP A 191 28.71 -5.50 -26.45
CA ASP A 191 28.26 -5.99 -27.77
C ASP A 191 28.32 -7.52 -27.92
N THR A 192 29.17 -8.17 -27.13
CA THR A 192 29.37 -9.63 -27.15
C THR A 192 28.34 -10.40 -26.33
N VAL A 193 27.46 -9.73 -25.60
CA VAL A 193 26.48 -10.35 -24.68
C VAL A 193 25.07 -9.83 -24.95
N SER A 194 24.13 -10.71 -25.15
CA SER A 194 22.72 -10.36 -25.31
C SER A 194 21.92 -10.51 -24.01
N ALA A 195 20.87 -9.71 -23.86
CA ALA A 195 19.92 -9.84 -22.75
C ALA A 195 19.27 -11.24 -22.71
N GLN A 196 19.02 -11.84 -23.87
CA GLN A 196 18.47 -13.18 -23.97
C GLN A 196 19.43 -14.25 -23.43
N GLN A 197 20.72 -14.11 -23.69
CA GLN A 197 21.76 -15.02 -23.13
C GLN A 197 21.80 -14.93 -21.61
N ILE A 198 21.79 -13.72 -21.03
CA ILE A 198 21.71 -13.52 -19.59
C ILE A 198 20.44 -14.15 -19.03
N ARG A 199 19.27 -13.94 -19.70
CA ARG A 199 17.99 -14.51 -19.30
C ARG A 199 18.05 -16.04 -19.22
N THR A 200 18.58 -16.69 -20.23
CA THR A 200 18.70 -18.15 -20.25
C THR A 200 19.55 -18.67 -19.11
N ILE A 201 20.70 -18.03 -18.82
CA ILE A 201 21.57 -18.41 -17.72
C ILE A 201 20.91 -18.14 -16.37
N ALA A 202 20.25 -16.96 -16.21
CA ALA A 202 19.58 -16.59 -14.97
C ALA A 202 18.44 -17.58 -14.64
N LEU A 203 17.60 -17.95 -15.61
CA LEU A 203 16.54 -18.93 -15.43
C LEU A 203 17.08 -20.32 -15.08
N SER A 204 18.22 -20.75 -15.65
CA SER A 204 18.86 -22.01 -15.27
C SER A 204 19.40 -22.02 -13.83
N LYS A 205 19.48 -20.86 -13.19
CA LYS A 205 19.89 -20.68 -11.78
C LYS A 205 18.70 -20.22 -10.92
N GLU A 206 17.48 -20.33 -11.43
CA GLU A 206 16.25 -19.95 -10.73
C GLU A 206 16.22 -18.46 -10.31
N VAL A 207 16.79 -17.59 -11.15
CA VAL A 207 16.85 -16.12 -10.91
C VAL A 207 16.09 -15.38 -11.98
N ASN A 208 15.20 -14.48 -11.58
CA ASN A 208 14.55 -13.51 -12.44
C ASN A 208 15.25 -12.15 -12.34
N LEU A 209 15.57 -11.55 -13.50
CA LEU A 209 16.14 -10.23 -13.63
C LEU A 209 15.18 -9.32 -14.40
N ARG A 210 15.35 -8.01 -14.28
CA ARG A 210 14.60 -7.04 -15.08
C ARG A 210 15.29 -6.82 -16.43
N TYR A 211 14.55 -6.95 -17.53
CA TYR A 211 15.03 -6.70 -18.89
C TYR A 211 14.36 -5.45 -19.43
N PHE A 212 15.16 -4.46 -19.83
CA PHE A 212 14.71 -3.19 -20.38
C PHE A 212 14.58 -3.27 -21.89
N HIS A 213 13.69 -2.45 -22.47
CA HIS A 213 13.46 -2.42 -23.91
C HIS A 213 14.71 -2.04 -24.73
N ASN A 214 15.62 -1.28 -24.16
CA ASN A 214 16.90 -0.90 -24.80
C ASN A 214 18.01 -1.97 -24.67
N GLY A 215 17.70 -3.13 -24.12
CA GLY A 215 18.63 -4.23 -23.94
C GLY A 215 19.40 -4.24 -22.61
N ASP A 216 19.27 -3.22 -21.76
CA ASP A 216 19.88 -3.22 -20.44
C ASP A 216 19.26 -4.29 -19.53
N VAL A 217 20.02 -4.71 -18.52
CA VAL A 217 19.57 -5.65 -17.49
C VAL A 217 19.68 -5.00 -16.12
N GLY A 218 18.62 -5.16 -15.30
CA GLY A 218 18.56 -4.64 -13.94
C GLY A 218 18.33 -5.71 -12.90
N MET A 219 18.74 -5.40 -11.66
CA MET A 219 18.51 -6.21 -10.47
C MET A 219 18.28 -5.31 -9.26
N SER A 220 17.49 -5.80 -8.30
CA SER A 220 17.29 -5.14 -7.01
C SER A 220 17.71 -6.08 -5.88
N ILE A 221 18.34 -5.53 -4.88
CA ILE A 221 18.88 -6.24 -3.72
C ILE A 221 18.00 -5.92 -2.52
N ASP A 222 17.70 -6.91 -1.71
CA ASP A 222 16.91 -6.76 -0.49
C ASP A 222 17.57 -7.45 0.71
N GLU A 223 16.89 -7.47 1.85
CA GLU A 223 17.41 -8.08 3.08
C GLU A 223 17.51 -9.61 3.02
N THR A 224 16.87 -10.27 2.06
CA THR A 224 16.98 -11.73 1.86
C THR A 224 18.19 -12.10 0.99
N THR A 225 18.77 -11.12 0.31
CA THR A 225 19.98 -11.32 -0.52
C THR A 225 21.20 -11.46 0.39
N ASP A 226 21.79 -12.62 0.41
CA ASP A 226 23.01 -12.95 1.12
C ASP A 226 24.24 -13.02 0.19
N VAL A 227 25.39 -13.38 0.75
CA VAL A 227 26.65 -13.56 -0.01
C VAL A 227 26.51 -14.67 -1.05
N SER A 228 25.71 -15.73 -0.76
CA SER A 228 25.49 -16.82 -1.71
C SER A 228 24.70 -16.34 -2.92
N ALA A 229 23.61 -15.61 -2.68
CA ALA A 229 22.80 -15.02 -3.75
C ALA A 229 23.62 -14.01 -4.59
N ALA A 230 24.44 -13.17 -3.94
CA ALA A 230 25.35 -12.25 -4.64
C ALA A 230 26.33 -13.00 -5.54
N ASN A 231 26.88 -14.12 -5.09
CA ASN A 231 27.75 -14.97 -5.90
C ASN A 231 27.01 -15.62 -7.09
N ILE A 232 25.76 -16.03 -6.91
CA ILE A 232 24.93 -16.55 -8.01
C ILE A 232 24.73 -15.44 -9.05
N LEU A 233 24.33 -14.23 -8.62
CA LEU A 233 24.15 -13.07 -9.50
C LEU A 233 25.44 -12.76 -10.29
N LEU A 234 26.59 -12.66 -9.61
CA LEU A 234 27.86 -12.40 -10.28
C LEU A 234 28.20 -13.49 -11.29
N SER A 235 27.96 -14.77 -10.96
CA SER A 235 28.22 -15.89 -11.85
C SER A 235 27.39 -15.86 -13.15
N ILE A 236 26.15 -15.36 -13.11
CA ILE A 236 25.29 -15.21 -14.29
C ILE A 236 25.98 -14.28 -15.32
N PHE A 237 26.45 -13.13 -14.86
CA PHE A 237 27.12 -12.15 -15.71
C PHE A 237 28.49 -12.63 -16.19
N ALA A 238 29.24 -13.34 -15.33
CA ALA A 238 30.53 -13.90 -15.69
C ALA A 238 30.44 -14.98 -16.78
N ILE A 239 29.49 -15.93 -16.62
CA ILE A 239 29.23 -16.98 -17.61
C ILE A 239 28.79 -16.37 -18.95
N ALA A 240 27.88 -15.38 -18.93
CA ALA A 240 27.44 -14.70 -20.14
C ALA A 240 28.58 -13.99 -20.87
N ALA A 241 29.53 -13.42 -20.14
CA ALA A 241 30.69 -12.76 -20.70
C ALA A 241 31.83 -13.72 -21.09
N GLY A 242 31.74 -15.01 -20.76
CA GLY A 242 32.82 -15.99 -20.94
C GLY A 242 34.10 -15.64 -20.15
N LYS A 243 33.91 -15.07 -18.95
CA LYS A 243 35.03 -14.61 -18.09
C LYS A 243 35.06 -15.34 -16.76
N ASP A 244 36.29 -15.45 -16.24
CA ASP A 244 36.50 -15.97 -14.89
C ASP A 244 36.03 -14.97 -13.84
N TRP A 245 35.60 -15.48 -12.70
CA TRP A 245 35.19 -14.69 -11.54
C TRP A 245 35.60 -15.39 -10.25
N THR A 246 35.67 -14.65 -9.16
CA THR A 246 36.04 -15.19 -7.85
C THR A 246 34.84 -15.09 -6.91
N LYS A 247 34.53 -16.23 -6.27
CA LYS A 247 33.49 -16.30 -5.25
C LYS A 247 33.92 -15.50 -4.02
N ALA A 248 33.03 -14.63 -3.52
CA ALA A 248 33.22 -13.98 -2.24
C ALA A 248 32.89 -14.93 -1.09
N GLU A 249 33.66 -14.87 -0.03
CA GLU A 249 33.35 -15.51 1.24
C GLU A 249 32.60 -14.55 2.17
N ASP A 250 32.88 -13.25 2.05
CA ASP A 250 32.26 -12.16 2.79
C ASP A 250 32.21 -10.89 1.92
N ILE A 251 31.26 -10.01 2.21
CA ILE A 251 31.11 -8.70 1.55
C ILE A 251 31.19 -7.62 2.64
N PRO A 252 32.32 -6.91 2.72
CA PRO A 252 32.51 -5.88 3.72
C PRO A 252 31.58 -4.69 3.50
N VAL A 253 31.19 -4.03 4.59
CA VAL A 253 30.38 -2.81 4.54
C VAL A 253 31.09 -1.74 3.74
N ASN A 254 30.42 -1.25 2.70
CA ASN A 254 30.93 -0.20 1.82
C ASN A 254 29.76 0.70 1.37
N SER A 255 30.02 1.98 1.17
CA SER A 255 29.02 2.93 0.68
C SER A 255 29.57 3.75 -0.46
N THR A 256 28.85 3.72 -1.59
CA THR A 256 29.12 4.54 -2.78
C THR A 256 28.24 5.80 -2.84
N ILE A 257 27.32 5.96 -1.88
CA ILE A 257 26.42 7.12 -1.79
C ILE A 257 27.25 8.40 -1.60
N SER A 258 27.07 9.38 -2.47
CA SER A 258 27.74 10.67 -2.40
C SER A 258 27.39 11.41 -1.09
N LYS A 259 28.33 12.19 -0.56
CA LYS A 259 28.15 12.97 0.67
C LYS A 259 26.93 13.91 0.60
N ALA A 260 26.62 14.42 -0.60
CA ALA A 260 25.50 15.33 -0.81
C ALA A 260 24.13 14.67 -0.64
N LEU A 261 24.03 13.36 -0.93
CA LEU A 261 22.80 12.58 -0.85
C LEU A 261 22.66 11.81 0.46
N LYS A 262 23.75 11.71 1.24
CA LYS A 262 23.79 10.92 2.46
C LYS A 262 23.02 11.60 3.58
N ARG A 263 22.17 10.82 4.27
CA ARG A 263 21.44 11.28 5.46
C ARG A 263 22.39 11.76 6.56
N GLN A 264 22.08 12.93 7.13
CA GLN A 264 22.79 13.50 8.28
C GLN A 264 21.91 13.56 9.53
N SER A 265 20.59 13.59 9.36
CA SER A 265 19.64 13.72 10.46
C SER A 265 19.43 12.40 11.21
N SER A 266 19.19 12.49 12.51
CA SER A 266 18.73 11.37 13.32
C SER A 266 17.28 11.01 13.02
N TYR A 267 16.87 9.76 13.31
CA TYR A 267 15.51 9.27 13.18
C TYR A 267 15.23 8.24 14.27
N LEU A 268 13.96 7.93 14.52
CA LEU A 268 13.50 7.00 15.56
C LEU A 268 14.11 7.31 16.93
N THR A 269 14.19 8.60 17.27
CA THR A 269 14.84 9.08 18.51
C THR A 269 14.02 8.81 19.77
N HIS A 270 12.73 8.46 19.64
CA HIS A 270 11.89 8.15 20.78
C HIS A 270 12.39 6.88 21.49
N GLU A 271 12.31 6.89 22.83
CA GLU A 271 12.79 5.83 23.73
C GLU A 271 12.31 4.42 23.34
N VAL A 272 11.08 4.27 22.83
CA VAL A 272 10.51 2.99 22.43
C VAL A 272 11.34 2.26 21.37
N PHE A 273 11.99 2.99 20.49
CA PHE A 273 12.84 2.43 19.43
C PHE A 273 14.25 2.07 19.90
N ASN A 274 14.55 2.26 21.17
CA ASN A 274 15.87 2.07 21.74
C ASN A 274 15.86 1.16 22.99
N LYS A 275 14.81 0.33 23.16
CA LYS A 275 14.63 -0.47 24.37
C LYS A 275 14.39 -1.96 24.14
N TYR A 276 13.75 -2.38 23.07
CA TYR A 276 13.19 -3.72 22.94
C TYR A 276 13.85 -4.49 21.79
N HIS A 277 15.15 -4.75 21.92
CA HIS A 277 15.98 -5.34 20.86
C HIS A 277 16.23 -6.84 21.02
N THR A 278 15.67 -7.46 22.05
CA THR A 278 15.72 -8.92 22.23
C THR A 278 14.33 -9.53 22.08
N GLU A 279 14.28 -10.80 21.68
CA GLU A 279 13.02 -11.54 21.53
C GLU A 279 12.17 -11.48 22.81
N THR A 280 12.77 -11.75 23.97
CA THR A 280 12.07 -11.75 25.25
C THR A 280 11.51 -10.37 25.62
N GLU A 281 12.27 -9.31 25.39
CA GLU A 281 11.82 -7.93 25.66
C GLU A 281 10.67 -7.54 24.73
N MET A 282 10.76 -7.89 23.45
CA MET A 282 9.71 -7.63 22.47
C MET A 282 8.43 -8.39 22.82
N MET A 283 8.50 -9.67 23.14
CA MET A 283 7.34 -10.46 23.57
C MET A 283 6.65 -9.85 24.80
N ARG A 284 7.42 -9.44 25.79
CA ARG A 284 6.90 -8.76 26.98
C ARG A 284 6.30 -7.38 26.66
N TYR A 285 6.89 -6.66 25.73
CA TYR A 285 6.36 -5.38 25.26
C TYR A 285 5.02 -5.54 24.55
N ILE A 286 4.92 -6.47 23.60
CA ILE A 286 3.67 -6.80 22.92
C ILE A 286 2.59 -7.19 23.93
N LYS A 287 2.91 -8.08 24.87
CA LYS A 287 1.95 -8.50 25.91
C LYS A 287 1.51 -7.37 26.85
N ARG A 288 2.40 -6.43 27.13
CA ARG A 288 2.05 -5.23 27.91
C ARG A 288 1.08 -4.31 27.15
N LEU A 289 1.21 -4.20 25.83
CA LEU A 289 0.27 -3.46 25.00
C LEU A 289 -1.08 -4.17 24.91
N ASP A 290 -1.08 -5.48 24.67
CA ASP A 290 -2.26 -6.33 24.63
C ASP A 290 -3.13 -6.19 25.90
N ARG A 291 -2.51 -6.11 27.08
CA ARG A 291 -3.21 -5.92 28.37
C ARG A 291 -3.86 -4.55 28.54
N LYS A 292 -3.56 -3.58 27.70
CA LYS A 292 -4.17 -2.23 27.76
C LYS A 292 -5.45 -2.13 26.93
N ASP A 293 -5.73 -3.14 26.16
CA ASP A 293 -6.88 -3.17 25.26
C ASP A 293 -7.76 -4.40 25.56
N ILE A 294 -8.94 -4.44 24.97
CA ILE A 294 -9.87 -5.56 25.06
C ILE A 294 -9.56 -6.55 23.97
N SER A 295 -9.08 -7.73 24.36
CA SER A 295 -8.82 -8.82 23.40
C SER A 295 -10.08 -9.63 23.11
N LEU A 296 -10.06 -10.41 22.04
CA LEU A 296 -11.14 -11.35 21.71
C LEU A 296 -11.36 -12.45 22.74
N ALA A 297 -10.37 -12.69 23.61
CA ALA A 297 -10.52 -13.61 24.75
C ALA A 297 -11.41 -13.04 25.86
N HIS A 298 -11.67 -11.71 25.86
CA HIS A 298 -12.38 -11.01 26.94
C HIS A 298 -13.67 -10.34 26.48
N SER A 299 -13.95 -10.27 25.19
CA SER A 299 -15.13 -9.56 24.69
C SER A 299 -15.69 -10.18 23.41
N MET A 300 -17.00 -10.00 23.22
CA MET A 300 -17.63 -10.14 21.93
C MET A 300 -17.73 -8.78 21.26
N ILE A 301 -17.34 -8.69 20.00
CA ILE A 301 -17.47 -7.48 19.23
C ILE A 301 -18.79 -7.49 18.49
N SER A 302 -19.65 -6.52 18.80
CA SER A 302 -20.99 -6.40 18.22
C SER A 302 -21.00 -5.94 16.77
N LEU A 303 -19.96 -5.21 16.33
CA LEU A 303 -19.79 -4.81 14.93
C LEU A 303 -18.65 -5.62 14.31
N GLY A 304 -18.97 -6.32 13.22
CA GLY A 304 -18.01 -7.01 12.42
C GLY A 304 -17.19 -6.04 11.61
N SER A 305 -16.16 -5.45 12.17
CA SER A 305 -15.20 -4.74 11.35
C SER A 305 -14.39 -5.76 10.58
N CYS A 306 -14.59 -5.97 9.26
CA CYS A 306 -13.69 -6.64 8.34
C CYS A 306 -12.64 -7.53 9.05
N THR A 307 -13.09 -8.42 9.89
CA THR A 307 -12.18 -8.85 10.90
C THR A 307 -11.90 -10.31 10.79
N MET A 308 -10.70 -10.54 10.54
CA MET A 308 -9.95 -11.76 10.77
C MET A 308 -9.96 -12.24 12.24
N LYS A 309 -10.86 -11.73 13.10
CA LYS A 309 -10.78 -11.91 14.55
C LYS A 309 -10.98 -13.34 15.03
N LEU A 310 -11.69 -14.13 14.25
CA LEU A 310 -12.02 -15.51 14.59
C LEU A 310 -11.37 -16.52 13.65
N ASN A 311 -10.39 -16.11 12.86
CA ASN A 311 -9.65 -17.03 12.01
C ASN A 311 -8.85 -18.00 12.88
N ALA A 312 -8.94 -19.29 12.56
CA ALA A 312 -8.12 -20.30 13.19
C ALA A 312 -6.63 -20.08 12.87
N ALA A 313 -5.75 -20.28 13.85
CA ALA A 313 -4.31 -20.20 13.61
C ALA A 313 -3.85 -21.11 12.47
N ALA A 314 -4.50 -22.28 12.31
CA ALA A 314 -4.21 -23.22 11.23
C ALA A 314 -4.48 -22.65 9.83
N GLU A 315 -5.43 -21.74 9.67
CA GLU A 315 -5.72 -21.03 8.40
C GLU A 315 -4.63 -20.02 8.03
N MET A 316 -3.88 -19.54 9.03
CA MET A 316 -2.78 -18.60 8.84
C MET A 316 -1.44 -19.26 8.52
N LEU A 317 -1.27 -20.54 8.86
CA LEU A 317 -0.02 -21.29 8.67
C LEU A 317 0.47 -21.31 7.21
N PRO A 318 -0.38 -21.50 6.18
CA PRO A 318 0.05 -21.48 4.79
C PRO A 318 0.73 -20.17 4.38
N LEU A 319 0.36 -19.05 5.00
CA LEU A 319 0.96 -17.73 4.72
C LEU A 319 2.43 -17.62 5.14
N SER A 320 2.91 -18.52 5.99
CA SER A 320 4.33 -18.56 6.42
C SER A 320 5.23 -19.38 5.49
N ARG A 321 4.66 -20.03 4.47
CA ARG A 321 5.44 -20.83 3.52
C ARG A 321 6.13 -19.93 2.49
N PRO A 322 7.43 -20.13 2.22
CA PRO A 322 8.17 -19.30 1.25
C PRO A 322 7.53 -19.27 -0.14
N GLU A 323 6.91 -20.37 -0.57
CA GLU A 323 6.24 -20.49 -1.87
C GLU A 323 5.09 -19.50 -2.04
N PHE A 324 4.45 -19.08 -0.95
CA PHE A 324 3.43 -18.05 -0.96
C PHE A 324 4.01 -16.68 -0.63
N MET A 325 4.78 -16.57 0.45
CA MET A 325 5.19 -15.25 0.96
C MET A 325 6.29 -14.58 0.13
N CYS A 326 7.17 -15.36 -0.54
CA CYS A 326 8.31 -14.79 -1.29
C CYS A 326 8.02 -14.59 -2.77
N MET A 327 6.82 -14.85 -3.26
CA MET A 327 6.47 -14.68 -4.66
C MET A 327 6.41 -13.20 -5.04
N HIS A 328 7.21 -12.80 -6.05
CA HIS A 328 7.20 -11.43 -6.57
C HIS A 328 5.99 -11.20 -7.48
N PRO A 329 5.32 -10.03 -7.41
CA PRO A 329 4.10 -9.76 -8.21
C PRO A 329 4.32 -9.73 -9.73
N LEU A 330 5.55 -9.48 -10.18
CA LEU A 330 5.93 -9.44 -11.60
C LEU A 330 6.72 -10.68 -12.04
N VAL A 331 6.62 -11.78 -11.30
CA VAL A 331 7.20 -13.06 -11.73
C VAL A 331 6.55 -13.51 -13.04
N PRO A 332 7.28 -14.17 -13.97
CA PRO A 332 6.68 -14.72 -15.19
C PRO A 332 5.49 -15.65 -14.88
N GLU A 333 4.48 -15.61 -15.75
CA GLU A 333 3.21 -16.32 -15.53
C GLU A 333 3.37 -17.84 -15.37
N ASP A 334 4.31 -18.42 -16.10
CA ASP A 334 4.67 -19.85 -16.02
C ASP A 334 5.31 -20.26 -14.68
N GLN A 335 5.73 -19.30 -13.87
CA GLN A 335 6.25 -19.50 -12.52
C GLN A 335 5.21 -19.24 -11.43
N ALA A 336 3.99 -18.81 -11.77
CA ALA A 336 2.92 -18.44 -10.84
C ALA A 336 1.63 -19.25 -11.03
N GLU A 337 1.73 -20.48 -11.57
CA GLU A 337 0.56 -21.31 -11.88
C GLU A 337 -0.32 -21.60 -10.66
N GLY A 338 0.28 -21.91 -9.50
CA GLY A 338 -0.45 -22.16 -8.27
C GLY A 338 -1.24 -20.92 -7.79
N TYR A 339 -0.68 -19.72 -7.90
CA TYR A 339 -1.41 -18.48 -7.60
C TYR A 339 -2.57 -18.25 -8.55
N ARG A 340 -2.39 -18.52 -9.86
CA ARG A 340 -3.48 -18.40 -10.85
C ARG A 340 -4.60 -19.38 -10.58
N GLU A 341 -4.28 -20.61 -10.26
CA GLU A 341 -5.28 -21.62 -9.89
C GLU A 341 -6.07 -21.20 -8.66
N LEU A 342 -5.40 -20.76 -7.60
CA LEU A 342 -6.03 -20.27 -6.38
C LEU A 342 -6.95 -19.08 -6.64
N ILE A 343 -6.50 -18.07 -7.40
CA ILE A 343 -7.27 -16.88 -7.76
C ILE A 343 -8.49 -17.24 -8.60
N ASN A 344 -8.31 -18.12 -9.60
CA ASN A 344 -9.40 -18.54 -10.48
C ASN A 344 -10.45 -19.33 -9.72
N ASN A 345 -10.04 -20.32 -8.92
CA ASN A 345 -10.97 -21.14 -8.13
C ASN A 345 -11.78 -20.29 -7.16
N LEU A 346 -11.12 -19.39 -6.41
CA LEU A 346 -11.81 -18.48 -5.51
C LEU A 346 -12.78 -17.55 -6.27
N SER A 347 -12.39 -17.06 -7.45
CA SER A 347 -13.25 -16.20 -8.25
C SER A 347 -14.50 -16.94 -8.75
N GLU A 348 -14.36 -18.20 -9.17
CA GLU A 348 -15.51 -19.02 -9.59
C GLU A 348 -16.44 -19.35 -8.40
N GLU A 349 -15.90 -19.70 -7.25
CA GLU A 349 -16.68 -19.91 -6.03
C GLU A 349 -17.47 -18.67 -5.64
N LEU A 350 -16.83 -17.51 -5.67
CA LEU A 350 -17.50 -16.22 -5.36
C LEU A 350 -18.59 -15.86 -6.38
N LYS A 351 -18.40 -16.16 -7.67
CA LYS A 351 -19.47 -16.01 -8.68
C LYS A 351 -20.69 -16.85 -8.34
N VAL A 352 -20.48 -18.10 -7.97
CA VAL A 352 -21.59 -19.01 -7.58
C VAL A 352 -22.30 -18.50 -6.33
N ILE A 353 -21.55 -18.08 -5.30
CA ILE A 353 -22.12 -17.57 -4.04
C ILE A 353 -22.91 -16.29 -4.25
N THR A 354 -22.44 -15.38 -5.09
CA THR A 354 -23.05 -14.05 -5.29
C THR A 354 -24.05 -14.01 -6.44
N GLY A 355 -24.03 -14.99 -7.34
CA GLY A 355 -24.86 -15.03 -8.53
C GLY A 355 -24.42 -14.06 -9.66
N PHE A 356 -23.23 -13.47 -9.55
CA PHE A 356 -22.70 -12.54 -10.54
C PHE A 356 -21.84 -13.22 -11.61
N ALA A 357 -21.79 -12.62 -12.80
CA ALA A 357 -21.01 -13.12 -13.93
C ALA A 357 -19.51 -12.89 -13.79
N GLY A 358 -19.08 -11.92 -12.97
CA GLY A 358 -17.67 -11.55 -12.79
C GLY A 358 -17.35 -11.14 -11.37
N VAL A 359 -16.11 -11.43 -10.95
CA VAL A 359 -15.56 -11.04 -9.64
C VAL A 359 -14.16 -10.48 -9.84
N SER A 360 -13.82 -9.44 -9.09
CA SER A 360 -12.46 -8.91 -9.00
C SER A 360 -11.96 -9.00 -7.56
N LEU A 361 -10.78 -9.57 -7.37
CA LEU A 361 -10.08 -9.67 -6.09
C LEU A 361 -9.05 -8.53 -5.89
N GLN A 362 -9.03 -7.53 -6.78
CA GLN A 362 -8.06 -6.41 -6.73
C GLN A 362 -8.28 -5.41 -5.57
N PRO A 363 -9.52 -5.13 -5.12
CA PRO A 363 -9.72 -4.18 -4.02
C PRO A 363 -9.05 -4.62 -2.73
N ASN A 364 -8.26 -3.71 -2.12
CA ASN A 364 -7.46 -3.99 -0.92
C ASN A 364 -8.24 -4.01 0.40
N SER A 365 -9.51 -3.57 0.38
CA SER A 365 -10.34 -3.45 1.58
C SER A 365 -11.81 -3.38 1.21
N GLY A 366 -12.72 -3.50 2.19
CA GLY A 366 -14.15 -3.30 1.98
C GLY A 366 -14.46 -1.94 1.36
N ALA A 367 -13.89 -0.86 1.90
CA ALA A 367 -14.07 0.49 1.36
C ALA A 367 -13.54 0.64 -0.09
N ALA A 368 -12.43 -0.01 -0.42
CA ALA A 368 -11.92 -0.04 -1.78
C ALA A 368 -12.84 -0.84 -2.72
N GLY A 369 -13.49 -1.90 -2.21
CA GLY A 369 -14.51 -2.67 -2.93
C GLY A 369 -15.76 -1.83 -3.21
N GLU A 370 -16.26 -1.09 -2.21
CA GLU A 370 -17.37 -0.14 -2.38
C GLU A 370 -17.05 0.89 -3.48
N TYR A 371 -15.90 1.54 -3.36
CA TYR A 371 -15.46 2.53 -4.35
C TYR A 371 -15.32 1.93 -5.75
N THR A 372 -14.74 0.73 -5.88
CA THR A 372 -14.58 0.03 -7.16
C THR A 372 -15.95 -0.27 -7.78
N GLY A 373 -16.89 -0.82 -7.01
CA GLY A 373 -18.25 -1.09 -7.49
C GLY A 373 -18.96 0.18 -8.00
N LEU A 374 -18.86 1.27 -7.25
CA LEU A 374 -19.41 2.57 -7.65
C LEU A 374 -18.74 3.13 -8.90
N ARG A 375 -17.43 2.96 -9.06
CA ARG A 375 -16.71 3.37 -10.29
C ARG A 375 -17.15 2.53 -11.50
N VAL A 376 -17.42 1.24 -11.31
CA VAL A 376 -17.99 0.37 -12.36
C VAL A 376 -19.38 0.85 -12.78
N ILE A 377 -20.26 1.15 -11.82
CA ILE A 377 -21.59 1.72 -12.09
C ILE A 377 -21.46 3.06 -12.86
N ARG A 378 -20.56 3.93 -12.42
CA ARG A 378 -20.34 5.21 -13.09
C ARG A 378 -19.88 5.03 -14.54
N ALA A 379 -18.88 4.19 -14.77
CA ALA A 379 -18.36 3.90 -16.10
C ALA A 379 -19.42 3.25 -17.01
N TYR A 380 -20.25 2.36 -16.46
CA TYR A 380 -21.38 1.75 -17.18
C TYR A 380 -22.39 2.81 -17.64
N LEU A 381 -22.83 3.68 -16.73
CA LEU A 381 -23.79 4.75 -17.05
C LEU A 381 -23.23 5.73 -18.10
N GLU A 382 -21.95 6.09 -18.00
CA GLU A 382 -21.27 6.92 -19.00
C GLU A 382 -21.24 6.22 -20.37
N ASN A 383 -20.93 4.92 -20.40
CA ASN A 383 -20.83 4.14 -21.64
C ASN A 383 -22.19 3.99 -22.38
N ILE A 384 -23.29 3.90 -21.64
CA ILE A 384 -24.65 3.82 -22.22
C ILE A 384 -25.31 5.20 -22.44
N GLY A 385 -24.55 6.30 -22.31
CA GLY A 385 -25.03 7.67 -22.52
C GLY A 385 -25.92 8.22 -21.39
N GLN A 386 -25.91 7.58 -20.22
CA GLN A 386 -26.67 7.99 -19.04
C GLN A 386 -25.79 8.62 -17.93
N GLY A 387 -24.66 9.22 -18.29
CA GLY A 387 -23.72 9.85 -17.36
C GLY A 387 -24.30 11.01 -16.52
N HIS A 388 -25.49 11.51 -16.86
CA HIS A 388 -26.25 12.49 -16.07
C HIS A 388 -26.78 11.88 -14.76
N ARG A 389 -27.04 10.56 -14.69
CA ARG A 389 -27.46 9.86 -13.49
C ARG A 389 -26.33 9.86 -12.47
N ASN A 390 -26.44 10.67 -11.44
CA ASN A 390 -25.36 10.90 -10.48
C ASN A 390 -25.81 10.88 -9.02
N LYS A 391 -27.05 10.45 -8.74
CA LYS A 391 -27.59 10.34 -7.38
C LYS A 391 -27.62 8.88 -6.92
N ILE A 392 -27.26 8.66 -5.67
CA ILE A 392 -27.33 7.35 -4.99
C ILE A 392 -28.22 7.47 -3.75
N LEU A 393 -29.23 6.61 -3.66
CA LEU A 393 -30.01 6.44 -2.43
C LEU A 393 -29.20 5.62 -1.42
N ILE A 394 -29.17 6.08 -0.18
CA ILE A 394 -28.45 5.42 0.92
C ILE A 394 -29.32 5.46 2.18
N PRO A 395 -29.66 4.30 2.80
CA PRO A 395 -30.40 4.28 4.05
C PRO A 395 -29.68 4.99 5.20
N ALA A 396 -30.42 5.60 6.10
CA ALA A 396 -29.87 6.27 7.28
C ALA A 396 -29.11 5.32 8.22
N SER A 397 -29.42 4.02 8.17
CA SER A 397 -28.71 2.95 8.87
C SER A 397 -27.34 2.61 8.26
N ALA A 398 -26.98 3.17 7.11
CA ALA A 398 -25.76 2.84 6.43
C ALA A 398 -24.51 3.30 7.21
N HIS A 399 -23.42 2.56 7.08
CA HIS A 399 -22.14 2.94 7.63
C HIS A 399 -21.61 4.23 6.95
N GLY A 400 -20.90 5.07 7.68
CA GLY A 400 -20.36 6.34 7.17
C GLY A 400 -19.45 6.22 5.93
N THR A 401 -18.92 5.04 5.67
CA THR A 401 -18.12 4.75 4.45
C THR A 401 -18.98 4.79 3.19
N ASN A 402 -20.26 4.38 3.26
CA ASN A 402 -21.12 4.31 2.08
C ASN A 402 -21.29 5.68 1.39
N PRO A 403 -21.76 6.74 2.10
CA PRO A 403 -21.85 8.06 1.48
C PRO A 403 -20.49 8.64 1.10
N ALA A 404 -19.45 8.33 1.86
CA ALA A 404 -18.09 8.80 1.55
C ALA A 404 -17.55 8.20 0.24
N SER A 405 -17.71 6.88 0.05
CA SER A 405 -17.33 6.18 -1.18
C SER A 405 -18.14 6.67 -2.38
N ALA A 406 -19.43 6.96 -2.20
CA ALA A 406 -20.30 7.49 -3.24
C ALA A 406 -19.80 8.86 -3.74
N ILE A 407 -19.50 9.79 -2.83
CA ILE A 407 -18.97 11.12 -3.18
C ILE A 407 -17.60 11.01 -3.84
N GLN A 408 -16.72 10.16 -3.32
CA GLN A 408 -15.41 9.94 -3.91
C GLN A 408 -15.51 9.39 -5.34
N ALA A 409 -16.53 8.59 -5.63
CA ALA A 409 -16.81 8.08 -6.98
C ALA A 409 -17.49 9.10 -7.90
N GLY A 410 -17.82 10.30 -7.42
CA GLY A 410 -18.42 11.38 -8.19
C GLY A 410 -19.96 11.40 -8.17
N PHE A 411 -20.58 10.74 -7.18
CA PHE A 411 -22.03 10.75 -7.00
C PHE A 411 -22.46 11.73 -5.89
N THR A 412 -23.72 12.11 -5.94
CA THR A 412 -24.41 12.83 -4.86
C THR A 412 -25.28 11.83 -4.08
N THR A 413 -25.32 11.97 -2.76
CA THR A 413 -26.07 11.05 -1.89
C THR A 413 -27.43 11.61 -1.51
N VAL A 414 -28.46 10.77 -1.56
CA VAL A 414 -29.79 11.04 -1.06
C VAL A 414 -30.10 10.04 0.07
N THR A 415 -30.32 10.55 1.28
CA THR A 415 -30.54 9.68 2.45
C THR A 415 -32.00 9.23 2.51
N CYS A 416 -32.22 7.92 2.59
CA CYS A 416 -33.53 7.31 2.85
C CYS A 416 -33.70 7.07 4.35
N ALA A 417 -34.87 7.34 4.88
CA ALA A 417 -35.20 7.11 6.29
C ALA A 417 -35.24 5.63 6.65
N CYS A 418 -35.14 5.34 7.95
CA CYS A 418 -35.43 4.02 8.51
C CYS A 418 -36.67 4.12 9.43
N ASP A 419 -37.41 3.04 9.50
CA ASP A 419 -38.56 2.90 10.41
C ASP A 419 -38.11 2.76 11.89
N ALA A 420 -39.04 2.68 12.80
CA ALA A 420 -38.79 2.52 14.23
C ALA A 420 -38.13 1.18 14.61
N GLN A 421 -38.20 0.18 13.73
CA GLN A 421 -37.59 -1.13 13.87
C GLN A 421 -36.16 -1.16 13.26
N GLY A 422 -35.78 -0.13 12.49
CA GLY A 422 -34.49 0.01 11.86
C GLY A 422 -34.43 -0.53 10.43
N ASN A 423 -35.55 -0.97 9.84
CA ASN A 423 -35.65 -1.32 8.42
C ASN A 423 -35.69 -0.05 7.56
N VAL A 424 -35.51 -0.17 6.28
CA VAL A 424 -35.72 0.93 5.32
C VAL A 424 -37.17 1.33 5.34
N ASP A 425 -37.48 2.63 5.49
CA ASP A 425 -38.83 3.18 5.37
C ASP A 425 -39.24 3.11 3.89
N MET A 426 -40.20 2.22 3.60
CA MET A 426 -40.65 1.93 2.23
C MET A 426 -41.38 3.09 1.57
N ASP A 427 -42.09 3.89 2.34
CA ASP A 427 -42.81 5.05 1.82
C ASP A 427 -41.82 6.17 1.46
N ASP A 428 -40.85 6.44 2.32
CA ASP A 428 -39.77 7.40 2.04
C ASP A 428 -38.88 6.93 0.86
N LEU A 429 -38.58 5.61 0.78
CA LEU A 429 -37.83 5.05 -0.34
C LEU A 429 -38.58 5.29 -1.67
N ARG A 430 -39.87 4.97 -1.75
CA ARG A 430 -40.69 5.17 -2.96
C ARG A 430 -40.72 6.65 -3.37
N ALA A 431 -40.97 7.52 -2.40
CA ALA A 431 -41.06 8.95 -2.64
C ALA A 431 -39.74 9.49 -3.20
N LYS A 432 -38.60 9.12 -2.59
CA LYS A 432 -37.29 9.58 -3.02
C LYS A 432 -36.80 8.95 -4.32
N ALA A 433 -37.16 7.70 -4.57
CA ALA A 433 -36.86 7.05 -5.84
C ALA A 433 -37.58 7.74 -7.00
N GLU A 434 -38.88 8.06 -6.85
CA GLU A 434 -39.67 8.75 -7.87
C GLU A 434 -39.22 10.22 -8.04
N GLU A 435 -38.95 10.95 -6.94
CA GLU A 435 -38.44 12.34 -6.97
C GLU A 435 -37.12 12.46 -7.73
N ASN A 436 -36.26 11.46 -7.65
CA ASN A 436 -34.94 11.48 -8.25
C ASN A 436 -34.79 10.56 -9.47
N LYS A 437 -35.86 10.04 -10.02
CA LYS A 437 -35.92 9.00 -11.05
C LYS A 437 -35.01 9.28 -12.27
N ASP A 438 -34.98 10.53 -12.73
CA ASP A 438 -34.19 10.90 -13.89
C ASP A 438 -32.69 10.90 -13.62
N ASP A 439 -32.29 11.20 -12.39
CA ASP A 439 -30.89 11.33 -11.97
C ASP A 439 -30.40 10.14 -11.12
N LEU A 440 -31.30 9.20 -10.77
CA LEU A 440 -30.97 8.09 -9.90
C LEU A 440 -30.06 7.08 -10.60
N ALA A 441 -28.87 6.88 -10.05
CA ALA A 441 -27.86 5.97 -10.56
C ALA A 441 -27.92 4.59 -9.91
N ALA A 442 -28.15 4.53 -8.60
CA ALA A 442 -28.14 3.29 -7.82
C ALA A 442 -28.74 3.48 -6.41
N LEU A 443 -29.04 2.36 -5.76
CA LEU A 443 -29.18 2.25 -4.32
C LEU A 443 -27.93 1.57 -3.75
N MET A 444 -27.42 2.09 -2.64
CA MET A 444 -26.34 1.45 -1.89
C MET A 444 -26.84 1.04 -0.50
N ILE A 445 -27.02 -0.25 -0.29
CA ILE A 445 -27.58 -0.83 0.94
C ILE A 445 -26.62 -1.85 1.55
N THR A 446 -26.57 -1.92 2.86
CA THR A 446 -25.80 -2.93 3.61
C THR A 446 -26.75 -4.01 4.11
N TYR A 447 -26.44 -5.29 3.84
CA TYR A 447 -27.29 -6.43 4.15
C TYR A 447 -26.48 -7.54 4.84
N PRO A 448 -26.66 -7.78 6.16
CA PRO A 448 -27.53 -7.05 7.09
C PRO A 448 -27.07 -5.61 7.31
N SER A 449 -27.99 -4.77 7.81
CA SER A 449 -27.72 -3.36 8.14
C SER A 449 -26.73 -3.22 9.31
N THR A 450 -26.23 -2.01 9.58
CA THR A 450 -25.40 -1.75 10.77
C THR A 450 -26.11 -1.97 12.10
N HIS A 451 -27.46 -2.05 12.07
CA HIS A 451 -28.29 -2.41 13.21
C HIS A 451 -28.43 -3.93 13.40
N GLY A 452 -27.82 -4.74 12.50
CA GLY A 452 -27.92 -6.20 12.52
C GLY A 452 -29.21 -6.75 11.95
N ILE A 453 -29.96 -5.94 11.20
CA ILE A 453 -31.27 -6.30 10.65
C ILE A 453 -31.09 -6.78 9.20
N PHE A 454 -31.69 -7.94 8.89
CA PHE A 454 -31.89 -8.38 7.52
C PHE A 454 -33.20 -7.77 7.04
N GLU A 455 -33.13 -6.89 6.04
CA GLU A 455 -34.29 -6.22 5.45
C GLU A 455 -35.31 -7.25 4.93
N THR A 456 -36.52 -7.26 5.49
CA THR A 456 -37.58 -8.19 5.08
C THR A 456 -38.09 -7.88 3.68
N GLU A 457 -38.10 -6.60 3.31
CA GLU A 457 -38.59 -6.09 2.04
C GLU A 457 -37.51 -5.94 0.96
N ILE A 458 -36.31 -6.60 1.10
CA ILE A 458 -35.19 -6.40 0.21
C ILE A 458 -35.53 -6.63 -1.26
N VAL A 459 -36.40 -7.60 -1.58
CA VAL A 459 -36.82 -7.90 -2.94
C VAL A 459 -37.65 -6.73 -3.52
N GLU A 460 -38.54 -6.18 -2.72
CA GLU A 460 -39.36 -5.03 -3.12
C GLU A 460 -38.55 -3.75 -3.23
N ILE A 461 -37.56 -3.55 -2.35
CA ILE A 461 -36.60 -2.45 -2.43
C ILE A 461 -35.86 -2.50 -3.78
N CYS A 462 -35.29 -3.64 -4.15
CA CYS A 462 -34.62 -3.82 -5.43
C CYS A 462 -35.57 -3.57 -6.62
N ARG A 463 -36.85 -4.06 -6.54
CA ARG A 463 -37.82 -3.87 -7.61
C ARG A 463 -38.10 -2.38 -7.86
N ILE A 464 -38.36 -1.61 -6.78
CA ILE A 464 -38.60 -0.16 -6.87
C ILE A 464 -37.44 0.56 -7.57
N ILE A 465 -36.22 0.25 -7.19
CA ILE A 465 -35.03 0.90 -7.73
C ILE A 465 -34.85 0.55 -9.22
N HIS A 466 -35.00 -0.72 -9.58
CA HIS A 466 -34.89 -1.17 -10.97
C HIS A 466 -36.02 -0.57 -11.85
N GLU A 467 -37.22 -0.38 -11.33
CA GLU A 467 -38.33 0.29 -12.06
C GLU A 467 -38.00 1.77 -12.34
N CYS A 468 -37.16 2.41 -11.53
CA CYS A 468 -36.64 3.75 -11.79
C CYS A 468 -35.47 3.75 -12.78
N GLY A 469 -35.05 2.60 -13.25
CA GLY A 469 -33.94 2.45 -14.22
C GLY A 469 -32.55 2.55 -13.58
N ALA A 470 -32.44 2.33 -12.27
CA ALA A 470 -31.20 2.41 -11.50
C ALA A 470 -30.75 1.04 -10.99
#